data_e473a4b58fcf1827fbe01bda36553d8d
#
_entry.id   e473a4b58fcf1827fbe01bda36553d8d
#
_cell.length_a   1.000
_cell.length_b   1.000
_cell.length_c   1.000
_cell.angle_alpha   90.00
_cell.angle_beta   90.00
_cell.angle_gamma   90.00
#
_symmetry.space_group_name_H-M   'P 1'
#
loop_
_entity.id
_entity.type
_entity.pdbx_description
1 polymer ?
#
loop_
_entity_poly.entity_id
_entity_poly.type
_entity_poly.pdbx_seq_one_letter_code
_entity_poly.pdbx_strand_id
1 'polypeptide(L)'
;LSDMSCRVKYKEEYTSVPILPELRHLVGLPQNPKFHCYDVLEHTLFAIDNGPRDLAIRWALVLHDLGKGLENVRIMKNGQPSDPGHEAVSAAMAEKILTRLQYPPKFVKLVVWLVAQHMRFAPMLLTGEKTLLRWIRSEATSGQFSKQQEMAEAYAKLVEVFLADMGATHA
;
A
#
# COMPACT_ATOMS: atom_id res chain seq x y z
N LEU A 1 7.33 -1.14 -17.65
CA LEU A 1 7.38 -2.05 -16.52
C LEU A 1 6.87 -3.38 -16.96
N SER A 2 7.80 -4.03 -17.55
CA SER A 2 7.66 -5.39 -17.95
C SER A 2 7.58 -6.28 -16.72
N ASP A 3 6.43 -6.90 -16.58
CA ASP A 3 6.34 -8.23 -16.04
C ASP A 3 7.24 -8.51 -14.81
N MET A 4 6.72 -8.20 -13.61
CA MET A 4 7.27 -8.76 -12.36
C MET A 4 7.05 -10.28 -12.38
N SER A 5 7.75 -10.95 -13.32
CA SER A 5 7.70 -12.39 -13.48
C SER A 5 9.09 -12.98 -13.22
N CYS A 6 9.14 -14.13 -12.61
CA CYS A 6 10.33 -14.95 -12.58
C CYS A 6 10.27 -16.01 -13.68
N ARG A 7 11.40 -16.32 -14.27
CA ARG A 7 11.53 -17.46 -15.20
C ARG A 7 11.86 -18.70 -14.38
N VAL A 8 10.98 -19.67 -14.43
CA VAL A 8 11.18 -20.97 -13.79
C VAL A 8 11.43 -22.01 -14.87
N LYS A 9 12.53 -22.76 -14.73
CA LYS A 9 12.78 -23.89 -15.61
C LYS A 9 11.88 -25.06 -15.18
N TYR A 10 11.02 -25.49 -16.08
CA TYR A 10 10.15 -26.63 -15.86
C TYR A 10 10.21 -27.58 -17.08
N LYS A 11 10.67 -28.82 -16.87
CA LYS A 11 10.82 -29.85 -17.93
C LYS A 11 11.49 -29.29 -19.19
N GLU A 12 12.65 -28.65 -19.04
CA GLU A 12 13.46 -28.09 -20.14
C GLU A 12 12.87 -26.85 -20.84
N GLU A 13 11.66 -26.41 -20.49
CA GLU A 13 11.08 -25.17 -20.97
C GLU A 13 11.10 -24.09 -19.86
N TYR A 14 11.36 -22.83 -20.28
CA TYR A 14 11.25 -21.69 -19.39
C TYR A 14 9.85 -21.11 -19.50
N THR A 15 9.09 -21.16 -18.40
CA THR A 15 7.81 -20.47 -18.29
C THR A 15 7.98 -19.22 -17.43
N SER A 16 7.32 -18.14 -17.81
CA SER A 16 7.22 -16.95 -16.94
C SER A 16 6.01 -17.09 -16.04
N VAL A 17 6.26 -17.00 -14.72
CA VAL A 17 5.20 -17.03 -13.72
C VAL A 17 5.16 -15.67 -13.04
N PRO A 18 4.00 -14.99 -13.01
CA PRO A 18 3.88 -13.71 -12.32
C PRO A 18 4.19 -13.87 -10.82
N ILE A 19 5.10 -13.05 -10.30
CA ILE A 19 5.40 -13.01 -8.86
C ILE A 19 4.22 -12.40 -8.10
N LEU A 20 3.60 -11.36 -8.69
CA LEU A 20 2.46 -10.62 -8.12
C LEU A 20 1.30 -10.59 -9.14
N PRO A 21 0.61 -11.73 -9.35
CA PRO A 21 -0.55 -11.76 -10.26
C PRO A 21 -1.68 -10.85 -9.76
N GLU A 22 -1.69 -10.53 -8.48
CA GLU A 22 -2.66 -9.66 -7.83
C GLU A 22 -2.64 -8.22 -8.37
N LEU A 23 -1.56 -7.76 -8.97
CA LEU A 23 -1.48 -6.43 -9.60
C LEU A 23 -2.26 -6.32 -10.93
N ARG A 24 -2.63 -7.43 -11.55
CA ARG A 24 -3.26 -7.41 -12.89
C ARG A 24 -4.57 -6.64 -12.93
N HIS A 25 -5.39 -6.71 -11.90
CA HIS A 25 -6.68 -6.04 -11.87
C HIS A 25 -6.57 -4.51 -11.75
N LEU A 26 -5.37 -4.00 -11.40
CA LEU A 26 -5.11 -2.56 -11.31
C LEU A 26 -4.82 -1.92 -12.66
N VAL A 27 -4.49 -2.72 -13.68
CA VAL A 27 -4.18 -2.24 -15.04
C VAL A 27 -5.42 -1.60 -15.66
N GLY A 28 -5.34 -0.34 -16.04
CA GLY A 28 -6.46 0.40 -16.62
C GLY A 28 -7.62 0.65 -15.65
N LEU A 29 -7.43 0.40 -14.36
CA LEU A 29 -8.46 0.61 -13.35
C LEU A 29 -8.64 2.10 -13.08
N PRO A 30 -9.78 2.72 -13.47
CA PRO A 30 -9.94 4.16 -13.36
C PRO A 30 -10.08 4.61 -11.91
N GLN A 31 -9.56 5.80 -11.63
CA GLN A 31 -9.69 6.50 -10.37
C GLN A 31 -10.56 7.75 -10.52
N ASN A 32 -10.91 8.39 -9.40
CA ASN A 32 -11.61 9.65 -9.45
C ASN A 32 -10.69 10.75 -10.02
N PRO A 33 -11.02 11.34 -11.19
CA PRO A 33 -10.15 12.31 -11.87
C PRO A 33 -9.96 13.62 -11.10
N LYS A 34 -10.78 13.87 -10.06
CA LYS A 34 -10.59 15.01 -9.16
C LYS A 34 -9.30 14.89 -8.34
N PHE A 35 -8.84 13.67 -8.08
CA PHE A 35 -7.72 13.39 -7.19
C PHE A 35 -6.56 12.69 -7.88
N HIS A 36 -6.78 12.04 -9.03
CA HIS A 36 -5.77 11.22 -9.70
C HIS A 36 -5.81 11.42 -11.21
N CYS A 37 -4.64 11.63 -11.83
CA CYS A 37 -4.49 11.72 -13.29
C CYS A 37 -4.29 10.36 -13.97
N TYR A 38 -3.94 9.34 -13.20
CA TYR A 38 -3.50 8.02 -13.67
C TYR A 38 -4.48 6.92 -13.28
N ASP A 39 -4.40 5.77 -13.93
CA ASP A 39 -5.02 4.53 -13.42
C ASP A 39 -4.31 4.07 -12.13
N VAL A 40 -4.88 3.06 -11.44
CA VAL A 40 -4.34 2.64 -10.14
C VAL A 40 -2.94 2.05 -10.27
N LEU A 41 -2.65 1.31 -11.35
CA LEU A 41 -1.32 0.73 -11.54
C LEU A 41 -0.29 1.82 -11.83
N GLU A 42 -0.56 2.72 -12.77
CA GLU A 42 0.34 3.83 -13.10
C GLU A 42 0.63 4.68 -11.86
N HIS A 43 -0.41 5.04 -11.09
CA HIS A 43 -0.25 5.73 -9.81
C HIS A 43 0.68 4.95 -8.86
N THR A 44 0.46 3.64 -8.70
CA THR A 44 1.31 2.78 -7.87
C THR A 44 2.77 2.83 -8.31
N LEU A 45 3.03 2.80 -9.62
CA LEU A 45 4.39 2.84 -10.17
C LEU A 45 5.08 4.18 -9.92
N PHE A 46 4.37 5.30 -10.11
CA PHE A 46 4.89 6.62 -9.77
C PHE A 46 5.15 6.77 -8.27
N ALA A 47 4.29 6.23 -7.42
CA ALA A 47 4.52 6.22 -5.97
C ALA A 47 5.80 5.46 -5.60
N ILE A 48 6.07 4.31 -6.23
CA ILE A 48 7.31 3.55 -6.02
C ILE A 48 8.53 4.35 -6.47
N ASP A 49 8.46 5.04 -7.61
CA ASP A 49 9.59 5.83 -8.14
C ASP A 49 9.88 7.05 -7.26
N ASN A 50 8.86 7.67 -6.68
CA ASN A 50 8.98 8.78 -5.72
C ASN A 50 9.48 8.33 -4.34
N GLY A 51 9.28 7.06 -3.99
CA GLY A 51 9.62 6.52 -2.66
C GLY A 51 11.12 6.26 -2.47
N PRO A 52 11.60 6.32 -1.22
CA PRO A 52 13.00 6.04 -0.91
C PRO A 52 13.36 4.58 -1.18
N ARG A 53 14.67 4.29 -1.24
CA ARG A 53 15.20 2.92 -1.41
C ARG A 53 15.18 2.12 -0.10
N ASP A 54 14.02 2.05 0.54
CA ASP A 54 13.76 1.22 1.73
C ASP A 54 12.82 0.08 1.35
N LEU A 55 13.17 -1.14 1.69
CA LEU A 55 12.43 -2.33 1.27
C LEU A 55 11.00 -2.35 1.82
N ALA A 56 10.79 -1.96 3.09
CA ALA A 56 9.46 -1.97 3.69
C ALA A 56 8.56 -0.89 3.08
N ILE A 57 9.11 0.31 2.81
CA ILE A 57 8.38 1.39 2.16
C ILE A 57 8.01 0.99 0.73
N ARG A 58 8.94 0.43 -0.04
CA ARG A 58 8.67 -0.01 -1.42
C ARG A 58 7.61 -1.11 -1.47
N TRP A 59 7.64 -2.08 -0.57
CA TRP A 59 6.57 -3.08 -0.47
C TRP A 59 5.23 -2.45 -0.08
N ALA A 60 5.23 -1.51 0.86
CA ALA A 60 4.01 -0.79 1.22
C ALA A 60 3.43 -0.04 0.01
N LEU A 61 4.25 0.66 -0.77
CA LEU A 61 3.83 1.37 -1.98
C LEU A 61 3.34 0.42 -3.10
N VAL A 62 3.95 -0.75 -3.27
CA VAL A 62 3.46 -1.76 -4.23
C VAL A 62 2.06 -2.26 -3.87
N LEU A 63 1.77 -2.38 -2.57
CA LEU A 63 0.61 -3.11 -2.08
C LEU A 63 -0.51 -2.20 -1.53
N HIS A 64 -0.29 -0.88 -1.38
CA HIS A 64 -1.22 0.01 -0.68
C HIS A 64 -2.62 0.06 -1.31
N ASP A 65 -2.69 -0.01 -2.62
CA ASP A 65 -3.90 0.16 -3.41
C ASP A 65 -4.49 -1.14 -3.98
N LEU A 66 -4.00 -2.31 -3.59
CA LEU A 66 -4.49 -3.61 -4.09
C LEU A 66 -5.97 -3.86 -3.84
N GLY A 67 -6.55 -3.24 -2.82
CA GLY A 67 -7.98 -3.36 -2.52
C GLY A 67 -8.88 -2.53 -3.42
N LYS A 68 -8.34 -1.59 -4.20
CA LYS A 68 -9.14 -0.75 -5.10
C LYS A 68 -9.76 -1.58 -6.23
N GLY A 69 -10.94 -1.20 -6.66
CA GLY A 69 -11.63 -1.83 -7.79
C GLY A 69 -12.29 -3.16 -7.51
N LEU A 70 -12.12 -3.73 -6.33
CA LEU A 70 -12.77 -4.98 -5.98
C LEU A 70 -14.29 -4.77 -5.78
N GLU A 71 -15.10 -5.74 -6.18
CA GLU A 71 -16.56 -5.65 -6.20
C GLU A 71 -17.17 -5.28 -4.84
N ASN A 72 -16.58 -5.79 -3.76
CA ASN A 72 -17.00 -5.50 -2.39
C ASN A 72 -16.43 -4.20 -1.80
N VAL A 73 -15.60 -3.47 -2.55
CA VAL A 73 -14.94 -2.23 -2.12
C VAL A 73 -15.37 -1.05 -2.96
N ARG A 74 -15.37 -1.23 -4.30
CA ARG A 74 -15.68 -0.15 -5.24
C ARG A 74 -17.15 0.22 -5.25
N ILE A 75 -17.40 1.51 -5.11
CA ILE A 75 -18.73 2.11 -5.27
C ILE A 75 -18.67 3.28 -6.26
N MET A 76 -19.79 3.67 -6.80
CA MET A 76 -19.93 4.91 -7.57
C MET A 76 -20.50 6.01 -6.67
N LYS A 77 -19.74 7.08 -6.46
CA LYS A 77 -20.16 8.24 -5.67
C LYS A 77 -20.21 9.47 -6.57
N ASN A 78 -21.40 10.03 -6.78
CA ASN A 78 -21.63 11.16 -7.69
C ASN A 78 -21.10 10.89 -9.12
N GLY A 79 -21.31 9.69 -9.63
CA GLY A 79 -20.84 9.28 -10.97
C GLY A 79 -19.34 9.01 -11.09
N GLN A 80 -18.59 9.05 -9.98
CA GLN A 80 -17.15 8.80 -9.97
C GLN A 80 -16.79 7.57 -9.11
N PRO A 81 -15.73 6.81 -9.46
CA PRO A 81 -15.30 5.69 -8.68
C PRO A 81 -14.77 6.13 -7.32
N SER A 82 -15.09 5.34 -6.30
CA SER A 82 -14.61 5.51 -4.92
C SER A 82 -14.42 4.14 -4.29
N ASP A 83 -13.35 3.96 -3.55
CA ASP A 83 -12.97 2.68 -2.95
C ASP A 83 -12.80 2.80 -1.42
N PRO A 84 -13.90 3.06 -0.67
CA PRO A 84 -13.81 3.25 0.77
C PRO A 84 -13.38 1.95 1.47
N GLY A 85 -12.39 2.05 2.38
CA GLY A 85 -11.89 0.89 3.12
C GLY A 85 -10.92 0.00 2.34
N HIS A 86 -10.48 0.42 1.13
CA HIS A 86 -9.50 -0.35 0.36
C HIS A 86 -8.21 -0.60 1.13
N GLU A 87 -7.81 0.30 2.03
CA GLU A 87 -6.60 0.17 2.85
C GLU A 87 -6.63 -1.09 3.75
N ALA A 88 -7.78 -1.43 4.30
CA ALA A 88 -7.93 -2.63 5.13
C ALA A 88 -7.87 -3.91 4.27
N VAL A 89 -8.49 -3.88 3.09
CA VAL A 89 -8.46 -5.00 2.15
C VAL A 89 -7.06 -5.17 1.56
N SER A 90 -6.40 -4.09 1.18
CA SER A 90 -5.00 -4.08 0.72
C SER A 90 -4.06 -4.67 1.77
N ALA A 91 -4.23 -4.31 3.05
CA ALA A 91 -3.45 -4.85 4.16
C ALA A 91 -3.63 -6.37 4.32
N ALA A 92 -4.85 -6.87 4.23
CA ALA A 92 -5.12 -8.31 4.28
C ALA A 92 -4.53 -9.07 3.08
N MET A 93 -4.54 -8.45 1.89
CA MET A 93 -3.88 -9.00 0.70
C MET A 93 -2.35 -8.98 0.85
N ALA A 94 -1.79 -7.88 1.36
CA ALA A 94 -0.36 -7.73 1.61
C ALA A 94 0.17 -8.81 2.56
N GLU A 95 -0.56 -9.12 3.64
CA GLU A 95 -0.19 -10.19 4.56
C GLU A 95 -0.07 -11.55 3.86
N LYS A 96 -1.07 -11.91 3.05
CA LYS A 96 -1.08 -13.17 2.28
C LYS A 96 0.07 -13.22 1.29
N ILE A 97 0.32 -12.15 0.55
CA ILE A 97 1.38 -12.06 -0.46
C ILE A 97 2.75 -12.19 0.18
N LEU A 98 3.04 -11.38 1.20
CA LEU A 98 4.36 -11.38 1.85
C LEU A 98 4.63 -12.68 2.60
N THR A 99 3.61 -13.31 3.17
CA THR A 99 3.71 -14.65 3.79
C THR A 99 4.01 -15.71 2.71
N ARG A 100 3.32 -15.67 1.56
CA ARG A 100 3.58 -16.55 0.42
C ARG A 100 5.01 -16.39 -0.12
N LEU A 101 5.52 -15.16 -0.11
CA LEU A 101 6.90 -14.83 -0.50
C LEU A 101 7.92 -15.10 0.60
N GLN A 102 7.51 -15.68 1.71
CA GLN A 102 8.35 -16.11 2.84
C GLN A 102 9.14 -14.98 3.52
N TYR A 103 8.59 -13.76 3.56
CA TYR A 103 9.17 -12.69 4.35
C TYR A 103 9.06 -12.97 5.86
N PRO A 104 10.04 -12.52 6.67
CA PRO A 104 9.99 -12.69 8.12
C PRO A 104 8.75 -12.08 8.74
N PRO A 105 8.10 -12.71 9.74
CA PRO A 105 6.84 -12.21 10.33
C PRO A 105 6.90 -10.77 10.83
N LYS A 106 8.03 -10.34 11.38
CA LYS A 106 8.22 -8.95 11.82
C LYS A 106 8.18 -7.97 10.66
N PHE A 107 8.76 -8.33 9.53
CA PHE A 107 8.71 -7.53 8.31
C PHE A 107 7.30 -7.47 7.73
N VAL A 108 6.61 -8.61 7.63
CA VAL A 108 5.21 -8.69 7.19
C VAL A 108 4.34 -7.78 8.04
N LYS A 109 4.44 -7.88 9.37
CA LYS A 109 3.68 -7.06 10.32
C LYS A 109 3.89 -5.55 10.10
N LEU A 110 5.13 -5.13 9.83
CA LEU A 110 5.45 -3.73 9.55
C LEU A 110 4.81 -3.26 8.23
N VAL A 111 4.98 -4.00 7.14
CA VAL A 111 4.44 -3.61 5.83
C VAL A 111 2.91 -3.60 5.85
N VAL A 112 2.28 -4.61 6.45
CA VAL A 112 0.82 -4.68 6.62
C VAL A 112 0.31 -3.47 7.39
N TRP A 113 0.99 -3.06 8.46
CA TRP A 113 0.64 -1.86 9.21
C TRP A 113 0.79 -0.59 8.37
N LEU A 114 1.87 -0.43 7.59
CA LEU A 114 2.06 0.71 6.70
C LEU A 114 0.92 0.80 5.67
N VAL A 115 0.56 -0.33 5.04
CA VAL A 115 -0.55 -0.40 4.09
C VAL A 115 -1.88 -0.06 4.77
N ALA A 116 -2.17 -0.59 5.96
CA ALA A 116 -3.40 -0.30 6.68
C ALA A 116 -3.55 1.17 7.10
N GLN A 117 -2.43 1.87 7.31
CA GLN A 117 -2.43 3.24 7.81
C GLN A 117 -2.23 4.32 6.74
N HIS A 118 -1.91 3.96 5.47
CA HIS A 118 -1.52 4.94 4.46
C HIS A 118 -2.57 6.04 4.23
N MET A 119 -3.86 5.71 4.27
CA MET A 119 -4.95 6.69 4.12
C MET A 119 -5.21 7.55 5.36
N ARG A 120 -4.65 7.17 6.51
CA ARG A 120 -5.02 7.78 7.79
C ARG A 120 -4.26 9.08 8.08
N PHE A 121 -3.10 9.25 7.45
CA PHE A 121 -2.21 10.38 7.75
C PHE A 121 -2.76 11.71 7.22
N ALA A 122 -3.27 11.74 5.98
CA ALA A 122 -3.78 12.95 5.35
C ALA A 122 -4.93 13.64 6.14
N PRO A 123 -5.99 12.92 6.56
CA PRO A 123 -7.05 13.52 7.38
C PRO A 123 -6.54 14.05 8.73
N MET A 124 -5.51 13.42 9.30
CA MET A 124 -4.97 13.83 10.60
C MET A 124 -4.20 15.13 10.54
N LEU A 125 -3.52 15.43 9.43
CA LEU A 125 -2.88 16.73 9.22
C LEU A 125 -3.91 17.88 9.21
N LEU A 126 -5.15 17.59 8.81
CA LEU A 126 -6.25 18.56 8.78
C LEU A 126 -6.98 18.71 10.12
N THR A 127 -6.95 17.67 10.96
CA THR A 127 -7.73 17.63 12.23
C THR A 127 -6.95 18.11 13.45
N GLY A 128 -5.66 18.38 13.29
CA GLY A 128 -4.79 18.98 14.30
C GLY A 128 -4.15 17.99 15.28
N GLU A 129 -3.24 18.55 16.09
CA GLU A 129 -2.33 17.81 16.97
C GLU A 129 -3.02 16.85 17.95
N LYS A 130 -4.16 17.24 18.51
CA LYS A 130 -4.88 16.40 19.50
C LYS A 130 -5.33 15.06 18.91
N THR A 131 -5.76 15.05 17.66
CA THR A 131 -6.20 13.83 16.96
C THR A 131 -5.00 12.93 16.66
N LEU A 132 -3.90 13.52 16.20
CA LEU A 132 -2.65 12.81 15.96
C LEU A 132 -2.11 12.16 17.25
N LEU A 133 -2.03 12.91 18.34
CA LEU A 133 -1.56 12.40 19.63
C LEU A 133 -2.45 11.27 20.19
N ARG A 134 -3.77 11.37 19.98
CA ARG A 134 -4.70 10.31 20.39
C ARG A 134 -4.45 9.02 19.61
N TRP A 135 -4.24 9.13 18.31
CA TRP A 135 -3.92 7.97 17.47
C TRP A 135 -2.59 7.35 17.89
N ILE A 136 -1.50 8.12 18.02
CA ILE A 136 -0.20 7.63 18.45
C ILE A 136 -0.33 6.89 19.81
N ARG A 137 -1.07 7.44 20.76
CA ARG A 137 -1.31 6.80 22.05
C ARG A 137 -2.09 5.48 21.93
N SER A 138 -3.10 5.42 21.06
CA SER A 138 -3.84 4.19 20.83
C SER A 138 -2.99 3.09 20.21
N GLU A 139 -2.09 3.43 19.28
CA GLU A 139 -1.16 2.48 18.68
C GLU A 139 -0.10 2.01 19.70
N ALA A 140 0.37 2.89 20.58
CA ALA A 140 1.32 2.52 21.63
C ALA A 140 0.76 1.47 22.60
N THR A 141 -0.56 1.38 22.74
CA THR A 141 -1.25 0.42 23.63
C THR A 141 -1.83 -0.78 22.87
N SER A 142 -1.80 -0.78 21.55
CA SER A 142 -2.41 -1.84 20.70
C SER A 142 -1.63 -3.16 20.69
N GLY A 143 -0.37 -3.18 21.18
CA GLY A 143 0.52 -4.31 21.03
C GLY A 143 1.13 -4.48 19.63
N GLN A 144 0.92 -3.51 18.74
CA GLN A 144 1.49 -3.50 17.38
C GLN A 144 3.02 -3.44 17.41
N PHE A 145 3.58 -2.62 18.32
CA PHE A 145 5.00 -2.43 18.48
C PHE A 145 5.44 -2.85 19.89
N SER A 146 6.58 -3.53 19.98
CA SER A 146 7.12 -3.99 21.26
C SER A 146 7.97 -2.93 21.95
N LYS A 147 8.47 -1.95 21.18
CA LYS A 147 9.34 -0.86 21.67
C LYS A 147 8.92 0.47 21.09
N GLN A 148 9.09 1.53 21.87
CA GLN A 148 8.83 2.90 21.43
C GLN A 148 9.67 3.30 20.20
N GLN A 149 10.92 2.84 20.13
CA GLN A 149 11.79 3.09 18.97
C GLN A 149 11.24 2.44 17.70
N GLU A 150 10.76 1.20 17.75
CA GLU A 150 10.14 0.51 16.60
C GLU A 150 8.92 1.25 16.10
N MET A 151 8.12 1.78 17.02
CA MET A 151 6.97 2.60 16.70
C MET A 151 7.39 3.91 16.00
N ALA A 152 8.39 4.62 16.52
CA ALA A 152 8.90 5.85 15.92
C ALA A 152 9.45 5.62 14.50
N GLU A 153 10.19 4.54 14.29
CA GLU A 153 10.70 4.14 12.97
C GLU A 153 9.56 3.79 11.99
N ALA A 154 8.50 3.11 12.46
CA ALA A 154 7.34 2.79 11.64
C ALA A 154 6.57 4.06 11.23
N TYR A 155 6.40 5.04 12.14
CA TYR A 155 5.78 6.32 11.79
C TYR A 155 6.63 7.13 10.80
N ALA A 156 7.96 7.15 10.95
CA ALA A 156 8.83 7.78 9.97
C ALA A 156 8.66 7.17 8.58
N LYS A 157 8.59 5.84 8.48
CA LYS A 157 8.31 5.15 7.22
C LYS A 157 6.91 5.45 6.67
N LEU A 158 5.91 5.58 7.53
CA LEU A 158 4.54 5.93 7.11
C LEU A 158 4.48 7.34 6.51
N VAL A 159 5.24 8.30 7.05
CA VAL A 159 5.38 9.63 6.46
C VAL A 159 5.95 9.54 5.05
N GLU A 160 7.01 8.75 4.85
CA GLU A 160 7.61 8.54 3.52
C GLU A 160 6.64 7.88 2.54
N VAL A 161 5.87 6.87 2.99
CA VAL A 161 4.81 6.26 2.16
C VAL A 161 3.79 7.31 1.75
N PHE A 162 3.32 8.11 2.69
CA PHE A 162 2.34 9.18 2.42
C PHE A 162 2.88 10.23 1.44
N LEU A 163 4.13 10.67 1.60
CA LEU A 163 4.74 11.66 0.70
C LEU A 163 4.92 11.11 -0.71
N ALA A 164 5.32 9.85 -0.84
CA ALA A 164 5.48 9.18 -2.13
C ALA A 164 4.15 8.98 -2.86
N ASP A 165 3.12 8.55 -2.15
CA ASP A 165 1.75 8.37 -2.64
C ASP A 165 1.15 9.72 -3.09
N MET A 166 1.23 10.75 -2.26
CA MET A 166 0.76 12.10 -2.59
C MET A 166 1.50 12.69 -3.80
N GLY A 167 2.81 12.46 -3.91
CA GLY A 167 3.60 12.90 -5.07
C GLY A 167 3.19 12.23 -6.38
N ALA A 168 2.54 11.08 -6.33
CA ALA A 168 2.07 10.33 -7.49
C ALA A 168 0.64 10.71 -7.94
N THR A 169 -0.07 11.58 -7.23
CA THR A 169 -1.46 11.93 -7.58
C THR A 169 -1.57 12.84 -8.80
N HIS A 170 -0.60 13.71 -9.01
CA HIS A 170 -0.59 14.75 -10.05
C HIS A 170 0.80 14.92 -10.71
N ALA A 171 1.60 13.87 -10.76
CA ALA A 171 2.93 13.92 -11.36
C ALA A 171 2.91 14.13 -12.88
#